data_11da5e87ea3b5f461bae8ef3212a7e05
#
_entry.id   11da5e87ea3b5f461bae8ef3212a7e05
#
_cell.length_a   1.000
_cell.length_b   1.000
_cell.length_c   1.000
_cell.angle_alpha   90.00
_cell.angle_beta   90.00
_cell.angle_gamma   90.00
#
_symmetry.space_group_name_H-M   'P 1'
#
loop_
_entity.id
_entity.type
_entity.pdbx_description
1 polymer ?
#
loop_
_entity_poly.entity_id
_entity_poly.type
_entity_poly.pdbx_seq_one_letter_code
_entity_poly.pdbx_strand_id
1 'polypeptide(L)'
;RCSDERALALDLTSLIPMPRARHSSLNGVRILVMEDHPATQADSAIRAALRAVADKAANAGAILSTSSPALPDRALIHRDYVKMLSIAMSTRAPPDPAHPEIGVRDWFGLLDKQADTARQWQRAFDAVDIIITPVFGTTAFAHTDEPDWHKRSLIIDGKEAPFVTQIAWIGMATYGGMPSVSVPVGSHDGLPIGIQVIAPHWQDQSAIAVAGMLNALAAG
;
A
#
# COMPACT_ATOMS: atom_id res chain seq x y z
N ARG A 1 -21.01 -6.39 -7.40
CA ARG A 1 -21.42 -5.60 -8.58
C ARG A 1 -20.71 -4.28 -8.50
N CYS A 2 -19.79 -4.03 -9.41
CA CYS A 2 -19.22 -2.70 -9.60
C CYS A 2 -20.13 -1.97 -10.59
N SER A 3 -20.74 -0.86 -10.19
CA SER A 3 -21.60 -0.06 -11.02
C SER A 3 -20.92 1.28 -11.29
N ASP A 4 -20.40 1.46 -12.48
CA ASP A 4 -20.03 2.76 -13.03
C ASP A 4 -21.34 3.45 -13.51
N GLU A 5 -21.49 4.74 -13.25
CA GLU A 5 -22.67 5.51 -13.67
C GLU A 5 -22.92 5.41 -15.20
N ARG A 6 -21.86 5.34 -16.01
CA ARG A 6 -21.94 5.15 -17.45
C ARG A 6 -22.42 3.74 -17.83
N ALA A 7 -21.94 2.72 -17.10
CA ALA A 7 -22.39 1.34 -17.27
C ALA A 7 -23.85 1.17 -16.85
N LEU A 8 -24.29 1.83 -15.76
CA LEU A 8 -25.69 1.87 -15.33
C LEU A 8 -26.59 2.52 -16.38
N ALA A 9 -26.16 3.64 -16.99
CA ALA A 9 -26.91 4.33 -18.03
C ALA A 9 -27.11 3.48 -19.30
N LEU A 10 -26.24 2.48 -19.51
CA LEU A 10 -26.27 1.56 -20.63
C LEU A 10 -26.77 0.16 -20.26
N ASP A 11 -27.26 -0.01 -19.01
CA ASP A 11 -27.69 -1.31 -18.45
C ASP A 11 -26.59 -2.41 -18.57
N LEU A 12 -25.32 -1.99 -18.50
CA LEU A 12 -24.18 -2.90 -18.56
C LEU A 12 -23.76 -3.36 -17.17
N THR A 13 -23.59 -4.66 -17.00
CA THR A 13 -23.05 -5.27 -15.78
C THR A 13 -21.76 -6.00 -16.11
N SER A 14 -20.65 -5.61 -15.46
CA SER A 14 -19.39 -6.35 -15.55
C SER A 14 -19.31 -7.38 -14.44
N LEU A 15 -19.11 -8.64 -14.79
CA LEU A 15 -18.80 -9.74 -13.88
C LEU A 15 -17.34 -10.14 -14.12
N ILE A 16 -16.48 -9.78 -13.17
CA ILE A 16 -15.07 -10.22 -13.19
C ILE A 16 -14.98 -11.43 -12.26
N PRO A 17 -14.69 -12.64 -12.78
CA PRO A 17 -14.47 -13.80 -11.93
C PRO A 17 -13.16 -13.63 -11.16
N MET A 18 -13.26 -13.40 -9.84
CA MET A 18 -12.10 -13.28 -8.98
C MET A 18 -11.60 -14.68 -8.59
N PRO A 19 -10.28 -14.97 -8.69
CA PRO A 19 -9.73 -16.21 -8.17
C PRO A 19 -10.05 -16.40 -6.68
N ARG A 20 -10.30 -17.64 -6.28
CA ARG A 20 -10.48 -17.96 -4.85
C ARG A 20 -9.20 -17.70 -4.07
N ALA A 21 -9.34 -17.43 -2.78
CA ALA A 21 -8.20 -17.33 -1.88
C ALA A 21 -7.33 -18.59 -1.96
N ARG A 22 -6.01 -18.40 -2.08
CA ARG A 22 -5.05 -19.51 -2.19
C ARG A 22 -4.84 -20.26 -0.88
N HIS A 23 -5.09 -19.58 0.25
CA HIS A 23 -4.80 -20.09 1.58
C HIS A 23 -6.04 -20.00 2.46
N SER A 24 -6.33 -21.06 3.19
CA SER A 24 -7.38 -21.15 4.22
C SER A 24 -6.81 -21.10 5.65
N SER A 25 -5.48 -21.12 5.78
CA SER A 25 -4.74 -20.96 7.03
C SER A 25 -3.40 -20.28 6.73
N LEU A 26 -2.71 -19.82 7.78
CA LEU A 26 -1.39 -19.20 7.65
C LEU A 26 -0.26 -20.23 7.48
N ASN A 27 -0.53 -21.51 7.71
CA ASN A 27 0.49 -22.55 7.57
C ASN A 27 1.04 -22.64 6.14
N GLY A 28 2.34 -22.43 6.01
CA GLY A 28 3.05 -22.43 4.72
C GLY A 28 2.90 -21.15 3.89
N VAL A 29 2.14 -20.15 4.34
CA VAL A 29 2.05 -18.85 3.65
C VAL A 29 3.40 -18.13 3.75
N ARG A 30 3.98 -17.78 2.60
CA ARG A 30 5.25 -17.04 2.53
C ARG A 30 4.96 -15.55 2.64
N ILE A 31 5.36 -14.93 3.76
CA ILE A 31 5.08 -13.53 4.06
C ILE A 31 6.39 -12.73 4.06
N LEU A 32 6.46 -11.70 3.22
CA LEU A 32 7.51 -10.69 3.29
C LEU A 32 7.06 -9.57 4.24
N VAL A 33 7.82 -9.36 5.31
CA VAL A 33 7.61 -8.30 6.30
C VAL A 33 8.49 -7.11 5.92
N MET A 34 7.89 -5.99 5.56
CA MET A 34 8.60 -4.78 5.14
C MET A 34 8.33 -3.64 6.12
N GLU A 35 9.32 -3.36 6.98
CA GLU A 35 9.24 -2.30 8.00
C GLU A 35 9.83 -0.99 7.56
N ASP A 36 10.69 -1.03 6.56
CA ASP A 36 11.48 0.11 6.07
C ASP A 36 11.09 0.49 4.65
N HIS A 37 11.13 1.79 4.38
CA HIS A 37 10.95 2.34 3.05
C HIS A 37 11.99 3.43 2.79
N PRO A 38 12.67 3.46 1.62
CA PRO A 38 13.76 4.41 1.37
C PRO A 38 13.33 5.88 1.34
N ALA A 39 12.04 6.17 1.11
CA ALA A 39 11.51 7.53 1.03
C ALA A 39 10.81 8.00 2.31
N THR A 40 10.58 7.13 3.30
CA THR A 40 9.81 7.47 4.49
C THR A 40 10.14 6.55 5.66
N GLN A 41 9.70 6.94 6.86
CA GLN A 41 9.82 6.14 8.08
C GLN A 41 8.44 5.84 8.66
N ALA A 42 8.36 4.81 9.47
CA ALA A 42 7.22 4.52 10.33
C ALA A 42 7.65 4.62 11.80
N ASP A 43 6.73 5.07 12.64
CA ASP A 43 6.89 5.15 14.09
C ASP A 43 7.27 3.78 14.67
N SER A 44 8.07 3.79 15.72
CA SER A 44 8.53 2.57 16.42
C SER A 44 7.35 1.72 16.91
N ALA A 45 6.25 2.34 17.34
CA ALA A 45 5.02 1.65 17.75
C ALA A 45 4.36 0.91 16.57
N ILE A 46 4.32 1.52 15.39
CA ILE A 46 3.79 0.88 14.17
C ILE A 46 4.65 -0.32 13.78
N ARG A 47 5.97 -0.16 13.78
CA ARG A 47 6.91 -1.25 13.46
C ARG A 47 6.83 -2.38 14.49
N ALA A 48 6.69 -2.05 15.78
CA ALA A 48 6.52 -3.05 16.84
C ALA A 48 5.23 -3.87 16.65
N ALA A 49 4.11 -3.22 16.32
CA ALA A 49 2.84 -3.91 16.07
C ALA A 49 2.91 -4.80 14.81
N LEU A 50 3.59 -4.34 13.75
CA LEU A 50 3.84 -5.14 12.54
C LEU A 50 4.65 -6.39 12.87
N ARG A 51 5.74 -6.27 13.65
CA ARG A 51 6.55 -7.42 14.09
C ARG A 51 5.73 -8.37 14.94
N ALA A 52 4.99 -7.86 15.91
CA ALA A 52 4.20 -8.69 16.81
C ALA A 52 3.17 -9.56 16.08
N VAL A 53 2.48 -9.01 15.08
CA VAL A 53 1.55 -9.82 14.27
C VAL A 53 2.28 -10.77 13.33
N ALA A 54 3.45 -10.39 12.81
CA ALA A 54 4.29 -11.28 12.00
C ALA A 54 4.77 -12.48 12.83
N ASP A 55 5.24 -12.27 14.07
CA ASP A 55 5.66 -13.34 14.97
C ASP A 55 4.49 -14.29 15.31
N LYS A 56 3.30 -13.76 15.56
CA LYS A 56 2.09 -14.57 15.74
C LYS A 56 1.78 -15.39 14.47
N ALA A 57 1.96 -14.81 13.28
CA ALA A 57 1.78 -15.53 12.02
C ALA A 57 2.81 -16.65 11.84
N ALA A 58 4.08 -16.42 12.19
CA ALA A 58 5.12 -17.45 12.20
C ALA A 58 4.77 -18.61 13.13
N ASN A 59 4.29 -18.31 14.35
CA ASN A 59 3.81 -19.31 15.28
C ASN A 59 2.60 -20.11 14.76
N ALA A 60 1.81 -19.51 13.87
CA ALA A 60 0.73 -20.18 13.14
C ALA A 60 1.19 -20.92 11.86
N GLY A 61 2.50 -21.01 11.64
CA GLY A 61 3.12 -21.77 10.55
C GLY A 61 3.44 -20.98 9.29
N ALA A 62 3.32 -19.63 9.29
CA ALA A 62 3.76 -18.81 8.17
C ALA A 62 5.29 -18.80 8.04
N ILE A 63 5.77 -18.67 6.83
CA ILE A 63 7.20 -18.58 6.50
C ILE A 63 7.54 -17.11 6.27
N LEU A 64 8.28 -16.52 7.20
CA LEU A 64 8.62 -15.10 7.14
C LEU A 64 9.94 -14.84 6.41
N SER A 65 9.99 -13.73 5.71
CA SER A 65 11.22 -13.11 5.20
C SER A 65 11.16 -11.59 5.42
N THR A 66 12.32 -10.95 5.56
CA THR A 66 12.44 -9.49 5.74
C THR A 66 13.09 -8.81 4.54
N SER A 67 13.54 -9.59 3.56
CA SER A 67 14.16 -9.09 2.34
C SER A 67 13.86 -9.98 1.15
N SER A 68 13.91 -9.40 -0.04
CA SER A 68 13.87 -10.14 -1.30
C SER A 68 14.70 -9.40 -2.35
N PRO A 69 15.60 -10.08 -3.07
CA PRO A 69 16.40 -9.45 -4.12
C PRO A 69 15.58 -9.07 -5.36
N ALA A 70 14.35 -9.58 -5.46
CA ALA A 70 13.45 -9.32 -6.58
C ALA A 70 12.57 -8.07 -6.37
N LEU A 71 12.72 -7.37 -5.24
CA LEU A 71 11.93 -6.15 -4.98
C LEU A 71 12.28 -5.05 -5.97
N PRO A 72 11.30 -4.34 -6.52
CA PRO A 72 11.54 -3.16 -7.33
C PRO A 72 12.12 -2.02 -6.48
N ASP A 73 12.72 -1.03 -7.15
CA ASP A 73 13.21 0.18 -6.48
C ASP A 73 12.03 1.01 -5.95
N ARG A 74 11.80 0.93 -4.65
CA ARG A 74 10.68 1.60 -3.96
C ARG A 74 10.83 3.13 -3.93
N ALA A 75 12.06 3.66 -3.99
CA ALA A 75 12.27 5.10 -4.09
C ALA A 75 11.80 5.64 -5.45
N LEU A 76 12.11 4.92 -6.52
CA LEU A 76 11.62 5.25 -7.88
C LEU A 76 10.11 5.11 -7.95
N ILE A 77 9.53 4.06 -7.37
CA ILE A 77 8.07 3.88 -7.29
C ILE A 77 7.41 5.08 -6.62
N HIS A 78 7.89 5.50 -5.45
CA HIS A 78 7.34 6.64 -4.74
C HIS A 78 7.41 7.92 -5.58
N ARG A 79 8.55 8.22 -6.20
CA ARG A 79 8.73 9.39 -7.05
C ARG A 79 7.73 9.41 -8.21
N ASP A 80 7.63 8.30 -8.94
CA ASP A 80 6.79 8.22 -10.14
C ASP A 80 5.29 8.17 -9.75
N TYR A 81 4.94 7.57 -8.60
CA TYR A 81 3.60 7.60 -8.01
C TYR A 81 3.17 9.02 -7.64
N VAL A 82 4.01 9.77 -6.91
CA VAL A 82 3.72 11.17 -6.56
C VAL A 82 3.48 12.01 -7.81
N LYS A 83 4.31 11.83 -8.84
CA LYS A 83 4.14 12.53 -10.12
C LYS A 83 2.81 12.20 -10.78
N MET A 84 2.44 10.94 -10.89
CA MET A 84 1.15 10.53 -11.48
C MET A 84 -0.03 11.02 -10.65
N LEU A 85 0.05 10.96 -9.32
CA LEU A 85 -0.99 11.44 -8.42
C LEU A 85 -1.19 12.95 -8.57
N SER A 86 -0.11 13.73 -8.63
CA SER A 86 -0.17 15.18 -8.85
C SER A 86 -0.84 15.52 -10.17
N ILE A 87 -0.52 14.80 -11.25
CA ILE A 87 -1.17 14.96 -12.56
C ILE A 87 -2.67 14.66 -12.46
N ALA A 88 -3.04 13.52 -11.85
CA ALA A 88 -4.44 13.13 -11.70
C ALA A 88 -5.25 14.16 -10.88
N MET A 89 -4.63 14.76 -9.86
CA MET A 89 -5.26 15.79 -9.03
C MET A 89 -5.37 17.14 -9.77
N SER A 90 -4.39 17.50 -10.60
CA SER A 90 -4.37 18.77 -11.34
C SER A 90 -5.44 18.85 -12.43
N THR A 91 -5.98 17.73 -12.92
CA THR A 91 -6.98 17.72 -14.00
C THR A 91 -8.29 18.46 -13.65
N ARG A 92 -8.54 18.71 -12.36
CA ARG A 92 -9.72 19.45 -11.88
C ARG A 92 -9.39 20.85 -11.35
N ALA A 93 -8.11 21.22 -11.32
CA ALA A 93 -7.65 22.54 -10.91
C ALA A 93 -7.43 23.44 -12.13
N PRO A 94 -7.54 24.79 -11.99
CA PRO A 94 -7.09 25.69 -13.01
C PRO A 94 -5.61 25.47 -13.34
N PRO A 95 -5.16 25.73 -14.59
CA PRO A 95 -3.74 25.63 -14.94
C PRO A 95 -2.88 26.47 -14.00
N ASP A 96 -1.85 25.89 -13.44
CA ASP A 96 -0.89 26.53 -12.54
C ASP A 96 0.46 26.66 -13.25
N PRO A 97 0.96 27.87 -13.52
CA PRO A 97 2.28 28.06 -14.15
C PRO A 97 3.44 27.46 -13.33
N ALA A 98 3.29 27.29 -12.00
CA ALA A 98 4.28 26.65 -11.14
C ALA A 98 4.31 25.13 -11.35
N HIS A 99 3.25 24.55 -11.89
CA HIS A 99 3.14 23.12 -12.18
C HIS A 99 2.76 22.92 -13.65
N PRO A 100 3.73 23.01 -14.56
CA PRO A 100 3.47 22.95 -16.00
C PRO A 100 2.80 21.62 -16.37
N GLU A 101 1.88 21.70 -17.32
CA GLU A 101 1.19 20.52 -17.85
C GLU A 101 2.20 19.54 -18.42
N ILE A 102 1.96 18.26 -18.15
CA ILE A 102 2.78 17.19 -18.71
C ILE A 102 2.41 16.92 -20.17
N GLY A 103 3.40 16.77 -21.03
CA GLY A 103 3.18 16.38 -22.40
C GLY A 103 2.66 14.94 -22.53
N VAL A 104 1.90 14.69 -23.61
CA VAL A 104 1.35 13.34 -23.89
C VAL A 104 2.44 12.26 -23.93
N ARG A 105 3.60 12.57 -24.52
CA ARG A 105 4.75 11.64 -24.56
C ARG A 105 5.24 11.26 -23.15
N ASP A 106 5.34 12.24 -22.26
CA ASP A 106 5.81 12.01 -20.89
C ASP A 106 4.78 11.20 -20.09
N TRP A 107 3.48 11.44 -20.34
CA TRP A 107 2.41 10.65 -19.76
C TRP A 107 2.51 9.18 -20.15
N PHE A 108 2.65 8.87 -21.44
CA PHE A 108 2.86 7.49 -21.90
C PHE A 108 4.14 6.89 -21.31
N GLY A 109 5.22 7.67 -21.18
CA GLY A 109 6.43 7.23 -20.51
C GLY A 109 6.24 6.88 -19.04
N LEU A 110 5.32 7.56 -18.31
CA LEU A 110 4.95 7.19 -16.94
C LEU A 110 4.11 5.90 -16.89
N LEU A 111 3.20 5.70 -17.84
CA LEU A 111 2.41 4.47 -17.95
C LEU A 111 3.31 3.25 -18.26
N ASP A 112 4.31 3.41 -19.12
CA ASP A 112 5.29 2.35 -19.40
C ASP A 112 6.08 1.97 -18.15
N LYS A 113 6.54 2.96 -17.38
CA LYS A 113 7.22 2.72 -16.08
C LYS A 113 6.31 2.03 -15.06
N GLN A 114 5.03 2.40 -15.01
CA GLN A 114 4.05 1.75 -14.15
C GLN A 114 3.89 0.27 -14.55
N ALA A 115 3.76 -0.01 -15.85
CA ALA A 115 3.67 -1.37 -16.36
C ALA A 115 4.94 -2.18 -16.07
N ASP A 116 6.14 -1.58 -16.19
CA ASP A 116 7.40 -2.22 -15.80
C ASP A 116 7.45 -2.54 -14.31
N THR A 117 7.00 -1.61 -13.47
CA THR A 117 6.92 -1.80 -12.02
C THR A 117 5.97 -2.95 -11.68
N ALA A 118 4.80 -3.03 -12.33
CA ALA A 118 3.87 -4.14 -12.14
C ALA A 118 4.52 -5.49 -12.47
N ARG A 119 5.30 -5.58 -13.56
CA ARG A 119 6.08 -6.80 -13.90
C ARG A 119 7.16 -7.13 -12.87
N GLN A 120 7.81 -6.10 -12.30
CA GLN A 120 8.80 -6.31 -11.23
C GLN A 120 8.14 -6.86 -9.97
N TRP A 121 7.01 -6.32 -9.55
CA TRP A 121 6.23 -6.86 -8.43
C TRP A 121 5.80 -8.30 -8.68
N GLN A 122 5.36 -8.63 -9.90
CA GLN A 122 5.00 -10.02 -10.23
C GLN A 122 6.16 -10.98 -9.97
N ARG A 123 7.39 -10.62 -10.37
CA ARG A 123 8.60 -11.42 -10.08
C ARG A 123 8.91 -11.50 -8.58
N ALA A 124 8.66 -10.44 -7.81
CA ALA A 124 8.82 -10.47 -6.36
C ALA A 124 7.86 -11.49 -5.73
N PHE A 125 6.64 -11.58 -6.24
CA PHE A 125 5.63 -12.54 -5.79
C PHE A 125 5.87 -13.99 -6.25
N ASP A 126 6.86 -14.28 -7.07
CA ASP A 126 7.31 -15.67 -7.30
C ASP A 126 7.92 -16.27 -6.03
N ALA A 127 8.56 -15.45 -5.21
CA ALA A 127 9.21 -15.84 -3.96
C ALA A 127 8.30 -15.79 -2.72
N VAL A 128 7.26 -14.94 -2.72
CA VAL A 128 6.37 -14.72 -1.56
C VAL A 128 4.90 -14.71 -2.01
N ASP A 129 4.01 -15.00 -1.09
CA ASP A 129 2.57 -15.02 -1.37
C ASP A 129 1.90 -13.70 -0.97
N ILE A 130 2.42 -13.06 0.09
CA ILE A 130 1.88 -11.84 0.69
C ILE A 130 3.03 -10.94 1.13
N ILE A 131 2.80 -9.65 1.04
CA ILE A 131 3.67 -8.62 1.66
C ILE A 131 2.86 -7.92 2.74
N ILE A 132 3.43 -7.73 3.93
CA ILE A 132 2.85 -6.91 4.99
C ILE A 132 3.76 -5.72 5.29
N THR A 133 3.15 -4.54 5.47
CA THR A 133 3.87 -3.28 5.67
C THR A 133 3.02 -2.30 6.49
N PRO A 134 3.59 -1.22 7.04
CA PRO A 134 2.78 -0.11 7.52
C PRO A 134 1.80 0.40 6.45
N VAL A 135 0.62 0.84 6.86
CA VAL A 135 -0.30 1.60 5.97
C VAL A 135 0.15 3.04 5.91
N PHE A 136 0.55 3.55 7.07
CA PHE A 136 0.98 4.92 7.30
C PHE A 136 2.04 4.92 8.42
N GLY A 137 2.88 5.93 8.48
CA GLY A 137 4.01 5.95 9.41
C GLY A 137 3.67 6.33 10.85
N THR A 138 2.45 6.75 11.14
CA THR A 138 2.00 7.12 12.48
C THR A 138 0.55 6.66 12.72
N THR A 139 0.12 6.64 13.98
CA THR A 139 -1.30 6.51 14.36
C THR A 139 -2.09 7.74 13.91
N ALA A 140 -3.37 7.83 14.27
CA ALA A 140 -4.14 9.04 14.04
C ALA A 140 -3.41 10.25 14.64
N PHE A 141 -3.45 11.37 13.93
CA PHE A 141 -2.79 12.64 14.30
C PHE A 141 -3.80 13.78 14.32
N ALA A 142 -3.43 14.90 14.95
CA ALA A 142 -4.30 16.06 15.06
C ALA A 142 -4.64 16.66 13.70
N HIS A 143 -5.84 17.22 13.58
CA HIS A 143 -6.23 17.98 12.40
C HIS A 143 -5.30 19.18 12.18
N THR A 144 -5.12 19.54 10.92
CA THR A 144 -4.39 20.74 10.51
C THR A 144 -5.24 21.52 9.50
N ASP A 145 -5.24 22.85 9.64
CA ASP A 145 -5.91 23.77 8.72
C ASP A 145 -5.02 24.14 7.51
N GLU A 146 -3.77 23.62 7.44
CA GLU A 146 -2.90 23.84 6.30
C GLU A 146 -3.48 23.16 5.05
N PRO A 147 -3.94 23.93 4.05
CA PRO A 147 -4.55 23.37 2.85
C PRO A 147 -3.53 22.70 1.93
N ASP A 148 -2.29 23.19 1.92
CA ASP A 148 -1.22 22.64 1.09
C ASP A 148 -0.59 21.40 1.78
N TRP A 149 -0.94 20.23 1.30
CA TRP A 149 -0.44 18.96 1.85
C TRP A 149 1.09 18.79 1.77
N HIS A 150 1.78 19.55 0.89
CA HIS A 150 3.24 19.58 0.84
C HIS A 150 3.87 20.34 2.01
N LYS A 151 3.12 21.22 2.66
CA LYS A 151 3.56 21.99 3.84
C LYS A 151 3.19 21.30 5.15
N ARG A 152 2.37 20.25 5.10
CA ARG A 152 2.01 19.50 6.30
C ARG A 152 3.17 18.68 6.80
N SER A 153 3.30 18.58 8.11
CA SER A 153 4.26 17.70 8.76
C SER A 153 3.58 16.78 9.77
N LEU A 154 4.27 15.72 10.12
CA LEU A 154 3.89 14.74 11.13
C LEU A 154 5.05 14.53 12.10
N ILE A 155 4.76 14.02 13.28
CA ILE A 155 5.79 13.58 14.22
C ILE A 155 5.93 12.06 14.13
N ILE A 156 7.12 11.59 13.81
CA ILE A 156 7.50 10.17 13.72
C ILE A 156 8.66 9.94 14.70
N ASP A 157 8.48 9.10 15.71
CA ASP A 157 9.46 8.87 16.78
C ASP A 157 10.00 10.20 17.36
N GLY A 158 9.11 11.17 17.60
CA GLY A 158 9.47 12.48 18.17
C GLY A 158 10.16 13.45 17.20
N LYS A 159 10.28 13.12 15.91
CA LYS A 159 10.91 13.94 14.88
C LYS A 159 9.89 14.39 13.84
N GLU A 160 10.03 15.63 13.39
CA GLU A 160 9.21 16.13 12.31
C GLU A 160 9.57 15.44 10.97
N ALA A 161 8.53 15.02 10.23
CA ALA A 161 8.65 14.40 8.93
C ALA A 161 7.61 14.99 7.97
N PRO A 162 7.93 15.20 6.68
CA PRO A 162 6.96 15.71 5.72
C PRO A 162 5.79 14.73 5.52
N PHE A 163 4.56 15.24 5.59
CA PHE A 163 3.35 14.42 5.39
C PHE A 163 3.37 13.66 4.05
N VAL A 164 3.78 14.34 2.98
CA VAL A 164 3.78 13.79 1.62
C VAL A 164 4.62 12.52 1.48
N THR A 165 5.66 12.34 2.31
CA THR A 165 6.49 11.14 2.24
C THR A 165 5.74 9.88 2.69
N GLN A 166 4.69 10.04 3.49
CA GLN A 166 3.92 8.91 4.03
C GLN A 166 3.11 8.16 2.99
N ILE A 167 2.74 8.83 1.89
CA ILE A 167 2.06 8.15 0.77
C ILE A 167 2.95 7.10 0.08
N ALA A 168 4.25 7.05 0.41
CA ALA A 168 5.16 6.00 -0.07
C ALA A 168 4.70 4.60 0.33
N TRP A 169 4.12 4.43 1.53
CA TRP A 169 3.60 3.15 1.99
C TRP A 169 2.46 2.65 1.11
N ILE A 170 1.41 3.46 0.93
CA ILE A 170 0.25 3.09 0.11
C ILE A 170 0.59 3.05 -1.39
N GLY A 171 1.56 3.86 -1.80
CA GLY A 171 2.02 3.97 -3.19
C GLY A 171 2.56 2.67 -3.76
N MET A 172 3.14 1.80 -2.92
CA MET A 172 3.65 0.50 -3.38
C MET A 172 2.55 -0.34 -4.03
N ALA A 173 1.40 -0.48 -3.36
CA ALA A 173 0.28 -1.25 -3.90
C ALA A 173 -0.45 -0.47 -5.00
N THR A 174 -0.76 0.82 -4.77
CA THR A 174 -1.54 1.65 -5.69
C THR A 174 -0.85 1.84 -7.03
N TYR A 175 0.44 2.19 -7.03
CA TYR A 175 1.19 2.39 -8.27
C TYR A 175 1.40 1.08 -9.02
N GLY A 176 1.62 -0.02 -8.28
CA GLY A 176 1.75 -1.35 -8.84
C GLY A 176 0.43 -1.97 -9.33
N GLY A 177 -0.73 -1.39 -9.00
CA GLY A 177 -2.04 -1.94 -9.34
C GLY A 177 -2.38 -3.24 -8.59
N MET A 178 -1.81 -3.43 -7.41
CA MET A 178 -1.98 -4.64 -6.61
C MET A 178 -3.12 -4.51 -5.60
N PRO A 179 -3.85 -5.58 -5.31
CA PRO A 179 -4.83 -5.58 -4.23
C PRO A 179 -4.14 -5.42 -2.88
N SER A 180 -4.70 -4.55 -2.05
CA SER A 180 -4.22 -4.28 -0.70
C SER A 180 -5.39 -4.13 0.27
N VAL A 181 -5.24 -4.69 1.46
CA VAL A 181 -6.22 -4.64 2.55
C VAL A 181 -5.58 -4.03 3.78
N SER A 182 -6.18 -2.98 4.32
CA SER A 182 -5.80 -2.44 5.63
C SER A 182 -6.48 -3.24 6.72
N VAL A 183 -5.73 -3.66 7.74
CA VAL A 183 -6.23 -4.47 8.84
C VAL A 183 -5.71 -3.95 10.17
N PRO A 184 -6.55 -3.80 11.21
CA PRO A 184 -6.10 -3.44 12.56
C PRO A 184 -5.33 -4.60 13.19
N VAL A 185 -4.19 -4.28 13.84
CA VAL A 185 -3.32 -5.29 14.45
C VAL A 185 -2.86 -4.93 15.86
N GLY A 186 -3.33 -3.82 16.40
CA GLY A 186 -2.97 -3.38 17.75
C GLY A 186 -3.42 -1.96 18.04
N SER A 187 -2.89 -1.39 19.12
CA SER A 187 -3.12 0.00 19.51
C SER A 187 -1.88 0.56 20.21
N HIS A 188 -1.75 1.89 20.17
CA HIS A 188 -0.76 2.66 20.90
C HIS A 188 -1.40 3.94 21.44
N ASP A 189 -1.24 4.21 22.72
CA ASP A 189 -1.87 5.36 23.40
C ASP A 189 -3.39 5.47 23.16
N GLY A 190 -4.08 4.32 23.11
CA GLY A 190 -5.53 4.26 22.86
C GLY A 190 -5.94 4.45 21.40
N LEU A 191 -5.00 4.67 20.49
CA LEU A 191 -5.24 4.82 19.05
C LEU A 191 -4.96 3.51 18.31
N PRO A 192 -5.81 3.10 17.37
CA PRO A 192 -5.60 1.85 16.63
C PRO A 192 -4.39 1.93 15.71
N ILE A 193 -3.68 0.80 15.57
CA ILE A 193 -2.63 0.59 14.59
C ILE A 193 -3.13 -0.37 13.52
N GLY A 194 -2.97 0.03 12.25
CA GLY A 194 -3.22 -0.81 11.09
C GLY A 194 -1.96 -1.11 10.30
N ILE A 195 -1.98 -2.26 9.63
CA ILE A 195 -1.01 -2.62 8.59
C ILE A 195 -1.72 -2.83 7.27
N GLN A 196 -0.99 -2.82 6.16
CA GLN A 196 -1.52 -3.27 4.88
C GLN A 196 -1.00 -4.66 4.52
N VAL A 197 -1.89 -5.45 3.94
CA VAL A 197 -1.65 -6.78 3.40
C VAL A 197 -1.77 -6.68 1.89
N ILE A 198 -0.66 -6.83 1.17
CA ILE A 198 -0.58 -6.70 -0.28
C ILE A 198 -0.45 -8.10 -0.89
N ALA A 199 -1.25 -8.40 -1.91
CA ALA A 199 -1.20 -9.65 -2.66
C ALA A 199 -0.88 -9.40 -4.15
N PRO A 200 -0.50 -10.46 -4.91
CA PRO A 200 -0.32 -10.36 -6.35
C PRO A 200 -1.59 -9.86 -7.06
N HIS A 201 -1.45 -9.36 -8.28
CA HIS A 201 -2.58 -8.96 -9.12
C HIS A 201 -3.66 -10.05 -9.17
N TRP A 202 -4.92 -9.63 -9.08
CA TRP A 202 -6.11 -10.49 -9.11
C TRP A 202 -6.25 -11.45 -7.92
N GLN A 203 -5.41 -11.31 -6.89
CA GLN A 203 -5.46 -12.13 -5.67
C GLN A 203 -6.17 -11.37 -4.51
N ASP A 204 -7.18 -10.59 -4.82
CA ASP A 204 -7.95 -9.81 -3.83
C ASP A 204 -8.50 -10.69 -2.72
N GLN A 205 -9.09 -11.85 -3.07
CA GLN A 205 -9.60 -12.79 -2.09
C GLN A 205 -8.51 -13.38 -1.19
N SER A 206 -7.29 -13.55 -1.72
CA SER A 206 -6.13 -13.99 -0.91
C SER A 206 -5.69 -12.89 0.05
N ALA A 207 -5.66 -11.62 -0.39
CA ALA A 207 -5.37 -10.48 0.49
C ALA A 207 -6.40 -10.40 1.63
N ILE A 208 -7.69 -10.48 1.33
CA ILE A 208 -8.78 -10.43 2.30
C ILE A 208 -8.70 -11.60 3.30
N ALA A 209 -8.48 -12.82 2.80
CA ALA A 209 -8.40 -14.00 3.66
C ALA A 209 -7.22 -13.92 4.63
N VAL A 210 -6.03 -13.55 4.14
CA VAL A 210 -4.84 -13.41 5.00
C VAL A 210 -5.01 -12.25 5.97
N ALA A 211 -5.56 -11.11 5.54
CA ALA A 211 -5.85 -9.99 6.43
C ALA A 211 -6.79 -10.40 7.57
N GLY A 212 -7.86 -11.17 7.26
CA GLY A 212 -8.76 -11.71 8.28
C GLY A 212 -8.06 -12.63 9.29
N MET A 213 -7.16 -13.51 8.81
CA MET A 213 -6.38 -14.38 9.68
C MET A 213 -5.42 -13.59 10.59
N LEU A 214 -4.74 -12.57 10.05
CA LEU A 214 -3.85 -11.69 10.84
C LEU A 214 -4.62 -10.88 11.88
N ASN A 215 -5.81 -10.35 11.52
CA ASN A 215 -6.68 -9.65 12.46
C ASN A 215 -7.11 -10.56 13.63
N ALA A 216 -7.50 -11.80 13.33
CA ALA A 216 -7.88 -12.77 14.37
C ALA A 216 -6.73 -13.07 15.32
N LEU A 217 -5.49 -13.20 14.83
CA LEU A 217 -4.30 -13.36 15.66
C LEU A 217 -3.98 -12.11 16.48
N ALA A 218 -4.25 -10.94 15.97
CA ALA A 218 -3.97 -9.69 16.69
C ALA A 218 -4.95 -9.47 17.86
N ALA A 219 -6.21 -9.94 17.70
CA ALA A 219 -7.27 -9.81 18.72
C ALA A 219 -7.14 -10.80 19.90
N GLY A 220 -6.43 -11.91 19.72
CA GLY A 220 -6.12 -12.92 20.77
C GLY A 220 -4.77 -12.69 21.39
#